data_b9652c89c9bc34df4e892979ee4f9534
#
_entry.id   b9652c89c9bc34df4e892979ee4f9534
#
_cell.length_a   1.000
_cell.length_b   1.000
_cell.length_c   1.000
_cell.angle_alpha   90.00
_cell.angle_beta   90.00
_cell.angle_gamma   90.00
#
_symmetry.space_group_name_H-M   'P 1'
#
loop_
_entity.id
_entity.type
_entity.pdbx_description
1 polymer ?
#
loop_
_entity_poly.entity_id
_entity_poly.type
_entity_poly.pdbx_seq_one_letter_code
_entity_poly.pdbx_strand_id
1 'polypeptide(L)'
;KSLARLFSLTKITPPVSARQLGAVRLSGTLNGKPHVLNVTTDTAMLGGKFTLNGVVKPLTATPSVDGQFSANHPNMMKLFRRLGSTYRPAGRVKGGINLRGRIAGNAKLMAFSNLAGKAAGITLKGGAAIDLSRVRPVINANLKTSPIVIDDLLPATRTAYLDRQLREFEHALRSTVLV
;
A
#
# COMPACT_ATOMS: atom_id res chain seq x y z
N LYS A 1 4.09 21.12 -16.71
CA LYS A 1 3.59 20.18 -17.74
C LYS A 1 2.79 19.09 -17.03
N SER A 2 1.55 18.83 -17.48
CA SER A 2 0.57 18.02 -16.74
C SER A 2 0.86 16.52 -16.81
N LEU A 3 0.84 15.82 -15.68
CA LEU A 3 0.89 14.37 -15.58
C LEU A 3 -0.19 13.68 -16.42
N ALA A 4 -1.38 14.28 -16.51
CA ALA A 4 -2.47 13.77 -17.35
C ALA A 4 -2.02 13.58 -18.81
N ARG A 5 -1.17 14.48 -19.31
CA ARG A 5 -0.62 14.41 -20.67
C ARG A 5 0.42 13.27 -20.82
N LEU A 6 1.16 12.98 -19.77
CA LEU A 6 2.12 11.87 -19.75
C LEU A 6 1.39 10.52 -19.75
N PHE A 7 0.34 10.38 -18.95
CA PHE A 7 -0.49 9.17 -18.92
C PHE A 7 -1.25 8.93 -20.23
N SER A 8 -1.73 9.99 -20.89
CA SER A 8 -2.37 9.85 -22.20
C SER A 8 -1.42 9.36 -23.29
N LEU A 9 -0.14 9.77 -23.22
CA LEU A 9 0.89 9.33 -24.18
C LEU A 9 1.32 7.87 -23.97
N THR A 10 1.32 7.40 -22.71
CA THR A 10 1.79 6.04 -22.37
C THR A 10 0.66 5.00 -22.37
N LYS A 11 -0.60 5.41 -22.58
CA LYS A 11 -1.80 4.55 -22.46
C LYS A 11 -1.90 3.81 -21.12
N ILE A 12 -1.24 4.30 -20.08
CA ILE A 12 -1.31 3.76 -18.73
C ILE A 12 -2.48 4.43 -18.01
N THR A 13 -3.46 3.64 -17.60
CA THR A 13 -4.54 4.12 -16.73
C THR A 13 -4.08 4.02 -15.28
N PRO A 14 -3.79 5.14 -14.60
CA PRO A 14 -3.39 5.09 -13.21
C PRO A 14 -4.57 4.64 -12.33
N PRO A 15 -4.33 3.89 -11.26
CA PRO A 15 -5.37 3.42 -10.34
C PRO A 15 -6.04 4.55 -9.55
N VAL A 16 -5.47 5.76 -9.60
CA VAL A 16 -5.99 6.97 -8.94
C VAL A 16 -5.98 8.15 -9.93
N SER A 17 -6.95 9.05 -9.79
CA SER A 17 -7.03 10.21 -10.67
C SER A 17 -5.82 11.14 -10.50
N ALA A 18 -5.43 11.84 -11.56
CA ALA A 18 -4.32 12.80 -11.52
C ALA A 18 -4.53 13.93 -10.47
N ARG A 19 -5.79 14.27 -10.16
CA ARG A 19 -6.14 15.23 -9.11
C ARG A 19 -5.81 14.69 -7.70
N GLN A 20 -6.02 13.40 -7.47
CA GLN A 20 -5.71 12.75 -6.18
C GLN A 20 -4.21 12.64 -5.93
N LEU A 21 -3.40 12.44 -6.98
CA LEU A 21 -1.94 12.39 -6.87
C LEU A 21 -1.33 13.71 -6.39
N GLY A 22 -1.96 14.85 -6.71
CA GLY A 22 -1.45 16.17 -6.36
C GLY A 22 -0.19 16.55 -7.13
N ALA A 23 0.67 17.36 -6.51
CA ALA A 23 1.95 17.71 -7.09
C ALA A 23 2.89 16.51 -7.09
N VAL A 24 3.41 16.14 -8.27
CA VAL A 24 4.40 15.08 -8.43
C VAL A 24 5.71 15.69 -8.91
N ARG A 25 6.78 15.37 -8.21
CA ARG A 25 8.15 15.62 -8.65
C ARG A 25 8.80 14.29 -8.94
N LEU A 26 9.35 14.15 -10.12
CA LEU A 26 10.10 12.97 -10.56
C LEU A 26 11.45 13.43 -11.04
N SER A 27 12.50 12.87 -10.47
CA SER A 27 13.88 13.00 -10.94
C SER A 27 14.51 11.61 -11.06
N GLY A 28 15.49 11.46 -11.92
CA GLY A 28 16.16 10.19 -12.07
C GLY A 28 16.87 10.04 -13.41
N THR A 29 17.42 8.86 -13.61
CA THR A 29 18.13 8.46 -14.83
C THR A 29 17.48 7.24 -15.45
N LEU A 30 17.49 7.21 -16.77
CA LEU A 30 17.01 6.09 -17.58
C LEU A 30 18.12 5.76 -18.58
N ASN A 31 18.67 4.56 -18.50
CA ASN A 31 19.74 4.09 -19.39
C ASN A 31 19.40 2.71 -19.93
N GLY A 32 19.63 2.48 -21.21
CA GLY A 32 19.45 1.16 -21.82
C GLY A 32 18.74 1.20 -23.17
N LYS A 33 18.26 0.04 -23.57
CA LYS A 33 17.48 -0.13 -24.80
C LYS A 33 15.98 -0.03 -24.49
N PRO A 34 15.09 0.31 -25.47
CA PRO A 34 13.65 0.47 -25.23
C PRO A 34 12.97 -0.74 -24.57
N HIS A 35 13.51 -1.94 -24.72
CA HIS A 35 12.96 -3.16 -24.10
C HIS A 35 13.50 -3.44 -22.69
N VAL A 36 14.64 -2.85 -22.31
CA VAL A 36 15.32 -3.06 -21.02
C VAL A 36 15.96 -1.77 -20.58
N LEU A 37 15.38 -1.11 -19.62
CA LEU A 37 15.82 0.17 -19.08
C LEU A 37 16.29 -0.01 -17.64
N ASN A 38 17.52 0.39 -17.37
CA ASN A 38 18.00 0.63 -16.01
C ASN A 38 17.41 1.96 -15.55
N VAL A 39 16.75 1.95 -14.42
CA VAL A 39 15.99 3.07 -13.89
C VAL A 39 16.48 3.38 -12.49
N THR A 40 16.83 4.63 -12.26
CA THR A 40 17.00 5.16 -10.91
C THR A 40 16.09 6.37 -10.80
N THR A 41 15.11 6.31 -9.89
CA THR A 41 14.13 7.40 -9.72
C THR A 41 13.98 7.81 -8.28
N ASP A 42 13.83 9.12 -8.10
CA ASP A 42 13.37 9.76 -6.87
C ASP A 42 12.05 10.45 -7.17
N THR A 43 10.99 10.02 -6.51
CA THR A 43 9.66 10.52 -6.74
C THR A 43 9.09 11.10 -5.44
N ALA A 44 8.66 12.35 -5.48
CA ALA A 44 7.86 12.93 -4.40
C ALA A 44 6.41 13.08 -4.90
N MET A 45 5.50 12.37 -4.26
CA MET A 45 4.08 12.40 -4.59
C MET A 45 3.23 12.07 -3.35
N LEU A 46 1.97 12.50 -3.34
CA LEU A 46 1.02 12.22 -2.25
C LEU A 46 1.48 12.71 -0.86
N GLY A 47 2.56 13.49 -0.79
CA GLY A 47 3.22 13.92 0.45
C GLY A 47 4.25 12.96 0.98
N GLY A 48 4.62 11.94 0.21
CA GLY A 48 5.69 10.99 0.50
C GLY A 48 6.86 11.09 -0.48
N LYS A 49 7.91 10.30 -0.21
CA LYS A 49 9.06 10.10 -1.07
C LYS A 49 9.18 8.62 -1.40
N PHE A 50 9.43 8.32 -2.68
CA PHE A 50 9.55 6.97 -3.19
C PHE A 50 10.79 6.91 -4.09
N THR A 51 11.61 5.89 -3.92
CA THR A 51 12.75 5.64 -4.80
C THR A 51 12.62 4.26 -5.43
N LEU A 52 13.10 4.14 -6.64
CA LEU A 52 13.24 2.86 -7.33
C LEU A 52 14.60 2.83 -8.02
N ASN A 53 15.35 1.76 -7.81
CA ASN A 53 16.59 1.47 -8.51
C ASN A 53 16.55 0.04 -9.03
N GLY A 54 16.53 -0.13 -10.35
CA GLY A 54 16.34 -1.45 -10.92
C GLY A 54 16.17 -1.43 -12.43
N VAL A 55 15.55 -2.48 -12.93
CA VAL A 55 15.30 -2.70 -14.35
C VAL A 55 13.80 -2.67 -14.62
N VAL A 56 13.41 -1.95 -15.65
CA VAL A 56 12.05 -1.93 -16.17
C VAL A 56 12.05 -2.41 -17.61
N LYS A 57 11.12 -3.28 -17.95
CA LYS A 57 10.91 -3.79 -19.32
C LYS A 57 9.56 -3.29 -19.83
N PRO A 58 9.45 -2.04 -20.30
CA PRO A 58 8.16 -1.42 -20.62
C PRO A 58 7.54 -1.93 -21.91
N LEU A 59 8.37 -2.26 -22.91
CA LEU A 59 7.94 -2.64 -24.26
C LEU A 59 8.07 -4.15 -24.50
N THR A 60 7.58 -4.94 -23.55
CA THR A 60 7.48 -6.40 -23.68
C THR A 60 6.00 -6.80 -23.68
N ALA A 61 5.69 -8.02 -24.11
CA ALA A 61 4.31 -8.54 -24.07
C ALA A 61 3.70 -8.45 -22.64
N THR A 62 4.55 -8.55 -21.63
CA THR A 62 4.18 -8.35 -20.23
C THR A 62 5.16 -7.37 -19.59
N PRO A 63 4.83 -6.06 -19.58
CA PRO A 63 5.67 -5.04 -18.95
C PRO A 63 5.97 -5.40 -17.50
N SER A 64 7.23 -5.32 -17.12
CA SER A 64 7.68 -5.77 -15.80
C SER A 64 8.69 -4.82 -15.16
N VAL A 65 8.81 -4.91 -13.86
CA VAL A 65 9.76 -4.20 -13.02
C VAL A 65 10.50 -5.20 -12.13
N ASP A 66 11.78 -4.96 -11.92
CA ASP A 66 12.60 -5.66 -10.92
C ASP A 66 13.63 -4.70 -10.36
N GLY A 67 13.57 -4.41 -9.07
CA GLY A 67 14.46 -3.44 -8.45
C GLY A 67 14.30 -3.31 -6.95
N GLN A 68 15.19 -2.53 -6.37
CA GLN A 68 15.10 -2.09 -5.00
C GLN A 68 14.23 -0.84 -4.90
N PHE A 69 13.40 -0.77 -3.89
CA PHE A 69 12.58 0.40 -3.64
C PHE A 69 12.70 0.88 -2.19
N SER A 70 12.46 2.16 -1.99
CA SER A 70 12.11 2.69 -0.69
C SER A 70 10.84 3.54 -0.77
N ALA A 71 10.05 3.51 0.29
CA ALA A 71 8.84 4.30 0.41
C ALA A 71 8.82 4.96 1.79
N ASN A 72 8.75 6.27 1.79
CA ASN A 72 8.64 7.07 3.01
C ASN A 72 7.43 7.98 2.91
N HIS A 73 6.53 7.90 3.88
CA HIS A 73 5.40 8.81 4.01
C HIS A 73 5.14 9.11 5.49
N PRO A 74 5.05 10.39 5.91
CA PRO A 74 4.96 10.76 7.33
C PRO A 74 3.67 10.33 8.02
N ASN A 75 2.60 10.06 7.26
CA ASN A 75 1.30 9.70 7.82
C ASN A 75 0.57 8.69 6.94
N MET A 76 0.52 7.42 7.38
CA MET A 76 -0.08 6.31 6.64
C MET A 76 -1.58 6.54 6.37
N MET A 77 -2.32 7.04 7.35
CA MET A 77 -3.77 7.27 7.19
C MET A 77 -4.08 8.39 6.20
N LYS A 78 -3.22 9.42 6.13
CA LYS A 78 -3.35 10.48 5.12
C LYS A 78 -3.06 9.94 3.72
N LEU A 79 -2.08 9.05 3.59
CA LEU A 79 -1.79 8.36 2.33
C LEU A 79 -3.00 7.52 1.87
N PHE A 80 -3.56 6.68 2.73
CA PHE A 80 -4.72 5.84 2.41
C PHE A 80 -5.92 6.67 1.97
N ARG A 81 -6.24 7.76 2.68
CA ARG A 81 -7.33 8.67 2.27
C ARG A 81 -7.09 9.29 0.90
N ARG A 82 -5.86 9.68 0.58
CA ARG A 82 -5.52 10.21 -0.75
C ARG A 82 -5.61 9.16 -1.85
N LEU A 83 -5.37 7.89 -1.52
CA LEU A 83 -5.57 6.78 -2.44
C LEU A 83 -7.04 6.33 -2.54
N GLY A 84 -7.97 7.05 -1.93
CA GLY A 84 -9.41 6.76 -1.99
C GLY A 84 -9.87 5.68 -1.03
N SER A 85 -9.03 5.25 -0.08
CA SER A 85 -9.43 4.26 0.92
C SER A 85 -10.40 4.87 1.94
N THR A 86 -11.51 4.17 2.18
CA THR A 86 -12.49 4.47 3.23
C THR A 86 -12.13 3.83 4.57
N TYR A 87 -11.02 3.10 4.63
CA TYR A 87 -10.57 2.42 5.84
C TYR A 87 -10.38 3.41 7.01
N ARG A 88 -11.06 3.14 8.12
CA ARG A 88 -10.96 3.86 9.37
C ARG A 88 -10.72 2.85 10.50
N PRO A 89 -9.52 2.80 11.07
CA PRO A 89 -9.22 1.92 12.21
C PRO A 89 -9.99 2.37 13.46
N ALA A 90 -10.33 1.41 14.31
CA ALA A 90 -10.99 1.67 15.60
C ALA A 90 -10.04 2.35 16.58
N GLY A 91 -8.77 1.95 16.56
CA GLY A 91 -7.73 2.50 17.43
C GLY A 91 -6.96 3.67 16.81
N ARG A 92 -6.03 4.20 17.58
CA ARG A 92 -5.15 5.30 17.17
C ARG A 92 -3.97 4.80 16.36
N VAL A 93 -4.17 4.48 15.10
CA VAL A 93 -3.07 4.17 14.18
C VAL A 93 -2.25 5.44 13.94
N LYS A 94 -1.12 5.56 14.63
CA LYS A 94 -0.20 6.70 14.53
C LYS A 94 1.02 6.32 13.71
N GLY A 95 1.61 7.32 13.03
CA GLY A 95 2.87 7.17 12.32
C GLY A 95 2.72 7.06 10.82
N GLY A 96 3.86 6.98 10.19
CA GLY A 96 4.00 6.95 8.74
C GLY A 96 4.34 5.56 8.23
N ILE A 97 4.85 5.57 7.01
CA ILE A 97 5.44 4.42 6.34
C ILE A 97 6.91 4.76 6.10
N ASN A 98 7.79 3.86 6.47
CA ASN A 98 9.19 3.85 6.08
C ASN A 98 9.57 2.40 5.78
N LEU A 99 9.47 2.03 4.52
CA LEU A 99 9.68 0.67 4.04
C LEU A 99 10.74 0.66 2.96
N ARG A 100 11.54 -0.39 2.94
CA ARG A 100 12.48 -0.71 1.86
C ARG A 100 12.40 -2.19 1.55
N GLY A 101 12.78 -2.55 0.35
CA GLY A 101 12.79 -3.94 -0.10
C GLY A 101 13.05 -4.05 -1.59
N ARG A 102 12.83 -5.23 -2.12
CA ARG A 102 12.85 -5.51 -3.56
C ARG A 102 11.42 -5.69 -4.05
N ILE A 103 11.14 -5.13 -5.20
CA ILE A 103 9.90 -5.30 -5.95
C ILE A 103 10.23 -6.02 -7.25
N ALA A 104 9.47 -7.06 -7.58
CA ALA A 104 9.59 -7.76 -8.85
C ALA A 104 8.21 -8.16 -9.34
N GLY A 105 7.95 -8.03 -10.65
CA GLY A 105 6.67 -8.46 -11.20
C GLY A 105 6.17 -7.60 -12.34
N ASN A 106 4.89 -7.67 -12.55
CA ASN A 106 4.17 -6.97 -13.62
C ASN A 106 2.83 -6.43 -13.09
N ALA A 107 2.00 -5.84 -13.99
CA ALA A 107 0.72 -5.26 -13.62
C ALA A 107 -0.30 -6.27 -13.02
N LYS A 108 -0.09 -7.58 -13.18
CA LYS A 108 -0.98 -8.63 -12.68
C LYS A 108 -0.43 -9.31 -11.42
N LEU A 109 0.87 -9.54 -11.38
CA LEU A 109 1.56 -10.24 -10.28
C LEU A 109 2.72 -9.39 -9.79
N MET A 110 2.70 -9.03 -8.53
CA MET A 110 3.71 -8.21 -7.89
C MET A 110 4.24 -8.92 -6.65
N ALA A 111 5.54 -9.11 -6.55
CA ALA A 111 6.21 -9.68 -5.39
C ALA A 111 7.08 -8.64 -4.72
N PHE A 112 7.00 -8.60 -3.41
CA PHE A 112 7.85 -7.78 -2.53
C PHE A 112 8.67 -8.72 -1.66
N SER A 113 9.98 -8.63 -1.74
CA SER A 113 10.89 -9.44 -0.93
C SER A 113 11.85 -8.54 -0.16
N ASN A 114 12.47 -9.13 0.88
CA ASN A 114 13.38 -8.40 1.76
C ASN A 114 12.79 -7.10 2.31
N LEU A 115 11.46 -7.10 2.53
CA LEU A 115 10.77 -5.98 3.16
C LEU A 115 11.34 -5.76 4.55
N ALA A 116 11.71 -4.53 4.85
CA ALA A 116 12.13 -4.12 6.17
C ALA A 116 11.74 -2.66 6.42
N GLY A 117 11.30 -2.36 7.63
CA GLY A 117 10.98 -1.00 8.01
C GLY A 117 9.86 -0.89 9.03
N LYS A 118 9.16 0.24 8.97
CA LYS A 118 8.03 0.54 9.87
C LYS A 118 6.82 1.02 9.07
N ALA A 119 5.64 0.58 9.48
CA ALA A 119 4.37 1.08 8.99
C ALA A 119 3.42 1.27 10.19
N ALA A 120 2.83 2.44 10.33
CA ALA A 120 1.94 2.77 11.47
C ALA A 120 2.56 2.51 12.85
N GLY A 121 3.86 2.73 13.01
CA GLY A 121 4.57 2.43 14.26
C GLY A 121 5.02 0.98 14.42
N ILE A 122 4.51 0.06 13.61
CA ILE A 122 4.82 -1.37 13.66
C ILE A 122 6.08 -1.63 12.83
N THR A 123 7.10 -2.24 13.43
CA THR A 123 8.26 -2.73 12.70
C THR A 123 7.89 -4.03 11.99
N LEU A 124 8.30 -4.17 10.73
CA LEU A 124 8.03 -5.36 9.94
C LEU A 124 9.25 -5.78 9.11
N LYS A 125 9.37 -7.10 8.89
CA LYS A 125 10.34 -7.71 7.99
C LYS A 125 9.69 -8.91 7.31
N GLY A 126 10.06 -9.19 6.05
CA GLY A 126 9.56 -10.37 5.35
C GLY A 126 9.30 -10.16 3.87
N GLY A 127 8.18 -10.69 3.38
CA GLY A 127 7.78 -10.57 2.00
C GLY A 127 6.28 -10.64 1.82
N ALA A 128 5.81 -10.19 0.66
CA ALA A 128 4.41 -10.26 0.26
C ALA A 128 4.31 -10.44 -1.25
N ALA A 129 3.24 -11.07 -1.71
CA ALA A 129 2.89 -11.15 -3.11
C ALA A 129 1.44 -10.72 -3.31
N ILE A 130 1.18 -9.99 -4.37
CA ILE A 130 -0.14 -9.49 -4.73
C ILE A 130 -0.49 -10.03 -6.11
N ASP A 131 -1.58 -10.76 -6.21
CA ASP A 131 -2.17 -11.21 -7.48
C ASP A 131 -3.38 -10.31 -7.80
N LEU A 132 -3.21 -9.46 -8.80
CA LEU A 132 -4.24 -8.56 -9.34
C LEU A 132 -4.91 -9.12 -10.60
N SER A 133 -4.59 -10.35 -11.00
CA SER A 133 -5.18 -10.99 -12.21
C SER A 133 -6.62 -11.43 -11.98
N ARG A 134 -7.04 -11.52 -10.74
CA ARG A 134 -8.37 -12.00 -10.33
C ARG A 134 -9.34 -10.83 -10.12
N VAL A 135 -10.64 -11.12 -10.18
CA VAL A 135 -11.71 -10.14 -9.87
C VAL A 135 -11.53 -9.53 -8.47
N ARG A 136 -11.07 -10.34 -7.52
CA ARG A 136 -10.67 -9.87 -6.18
C ARG A 136 -9.17 -10.09 -6.02
N PRO A 137 -8.40 -9.04 -5.70
CA PRO A 137 -6.97 -9.18 -5.44
C PRO A 137 -6.70 -10.21 -4.34
N VAL A 138 -5.70 -11.06 -4.56
CA VAL A 138 -5.22 -12.01 -3.55
C VAL A 138 -3.87 -11.52 -3.04
N ILE A 139 -3.75 -11.42 -1.73
CA ILE A 139 -2.52 -11.00 -1.06
C ILE A 139 -2.02 -12.17 -0.21
N ASN A 140 -0.81 -12.62 -0.47
CA ASN A 140 -0.08 -13.57 0.35
C ASN A 140 1.09 -12.84 1.01
N ALA A 141 1.18 -12.89 2.34
CA ALA A 141 2.24 -12.23 3.06
C ALA A 141 2.82 -13.13 4.15
N ASN A 142 4.15 -13.14 4.25
CA ASN A 142 4.90 -13.75 5.34
C ASN A 142 5.74 -12.65 5.98
N LEU A 143 5.25 -12.14 7.12
CA LEU A 143 5.82 -10.97 7.80
C LEU A 143 6.09 -11.30 9.26
N LYS A 144 7.29 -10.97 9.72
CA LYS A 144 7.62 -10.87 11.15
C LYS A 144 7.41 -9.42 11.57
N THR A 145 6.65 -9.20 12.63
CA THR A 145 6.31 -7.86 13.11
C THR A 145 6.67 -7.68 14.56
N SER A 146 6.83 -6.44 15.02
CA SER A 146 6.72 -6.11 16.45
C SER A 146 5.30 -6.45 16.96
N PRO A 147 5.08 -6.52 18.27
CA PRO A 147 3.74 -6.73 18.81
C PRO A 147 2.70 -5.80 18.19
N ILE A 148 1.55 -6.36 17.83
CA ILE A 148 0.44 -5.66 17.18
C ILE A 148 -0.79 -5.79 18.07
N VAL A 149 -1.44 -4.67 18.36
CA VAL A 149 -2.77 -4.65 18.94
C VAL A 149 -3.76 -4.71 17.77
N ILE A 150 -4.33 -5.89 17.54
CA ILE A 150 -5.20 -6.15 16.38
C ILE A 150 -6.45 -5.25 16.43
N ASP A 151 -7.00 -5.03 17.62
CA ASP A 151 -8.19 -4.21 17.81
C ASP A 151 -8.01 -2.77 17.31
N ASP A 152 -6.81 -2.22 17.47
CA ASP A 152 -6.48 -0.89 16.94
C ASP A 152 -6.54 -0.83 15.40
N LEU A 153 -6.31 -1.96 14.75
CA LEU A 153 -6.27 -2.08 13.29
C LEU A 153 -7.62 -2.50 12.69
N LEU A 154 -8.56 -2.98 13.50
CA LEU A 154 -9.87 -3.35 12.98
C LEU A 154 -10.65 -2.11 12.53
N PRO A 155 -11.51 -2.23 11.49
CA PRO A 155 -12.41 -1.15 11.12
C PRO A 155 -13.35 -0.78 12.27
N ALA A 156 -13.53 0.50 12.54
CA ALA A 156 -14.37 1.02 13.62
C ALA A 156 -15.82 0.49 13.57
N THR A 157 -16.36 0.29 12.37
CA THR A 157 -17.71 -0.29 12.18
C THR A 157 -17.81 -1.72 12.71
N ARG A 158 -16.75 -2.51 12.61
CA ARG A 158 -16.73 -3.90 13.09
C ARG A 158 -16.64 -3.94 14.62
N THR A 159 -15.86 -3.05 15.22
CA THR A 159 -15.75 -2.94 16.67
C THR A 159 -17.08 -2.50 17.29
N ALA A 160 -17.73 -1.49 16.72
CA ALA A 160 -19.06 -1.05 17.19
C ALA A 160 -20.14 -2.13 17.07
N TYR A 161 -20.07 -2.97 16.04
CA TYR A 161 -20.98 -4.11 15.88
C TYR A 161 -20.76 -5.18 16.96
N LEU A 162 -19.51 -5.54 17.23
CA LEU A 162 -19.15 -6.50 18.29
C LEU A 162 -19.52 -5.98 19.69
N ASP A 163 -19.26 -4.71 19.97
CA ASP A 163 -19.64 -4.08 21.24
C ASP A 163 -21.15 -4.03 21.44
N ARG A 164 -21.91 -3.87 20.37
CA ARG A 164 -23.38 -3.93 20.41
C ARG A 164 -23.85 -5.35 20.71
N GLN A 165 -23.31 -6.35 20.05
CA GLN A 165 -23.67 -7.75 20.30
C GLN A 165 -23.30 -8.20 21.71
N LEU A 166 -22.13 -7.80 22.22
CA LEU A 166 -21.74 -8.08 23.60
C LEU A 166 -22.72 -7.47 24.60
N ARG A 167 -23.12 -6.22 24.42
CA ARG A 167 -24.11 -5.57 25.29
C ARG A 167 -25.49 -6.24 25.22
N GLU A 168 -25.92 -6.65 24.03
CA GLU A 168 -27.19 -7.38 23.85
C GLU A 168 -27.11 -8.75 24.56
N PHE A 169 -25.98 -9.43 24.49
CA PHE A 169 -25.75 -10.70 25.17
C PHE A 169 -25.70 -10.55 26.70
N GLU A 170 -25.00 -9.55 27.22
CA GLU A 170 -24.93 -9.24 28.64
C GLU A 170 -26.35 -8.88 29.20
N HIS A 171 -27.15 -8.12 28.44
CA HIS A 171 -28.50 -7.78 28.81
C HIS A 171 -29.41 -9.02 28.85
N ALA A 172 -29.27 -9.93 27.87
CA ALA A 172 -30.01 -11.19 27.85
C ALA A 172 -29.66 -12.09 29.04
N LEU A 173 -28.36 -12.19 29.39
CA LEU A 173 -27.91 -12.96 30.57
C LEU A 173 -28.48 -12.40 31.87
N ARG A 174 -28.48 -11.08 32.05
CA ARG A 174 -29.02 -10.44 33.26
C ARG A 174 -30.56 -10.62 33.40
N SER A 175 -31.29 -10.65 32.27
CA SER A 175 -32.72 -10.89 32.28
C SER A 175 -33.11 -12.36 32.55
N THR A 176 -32.20 -13.31 32.31
CA THR A 176 -32.43 -14.74 32.54
C THR A 176 -32.09 -15.18 33.96
N VAL A 177 -31.29 -14.42 34.71
CA VAL A 177 -30.86 -14.75 36.10
C VAL A 177 -31.82 -14.17 37.16
N LEU A 178 -32.87 -13.43 36.76
CA LEU A 178 -33.85 -12.80 37.66
C LEU A 178 -35.19 -13.50 37.66
N VAL A 179 -35.25 -14.83 37.39
CA VAL A 179 -36.45 -15.66 37.53
C VAL A 179 -36.20 -16.73 38.59
#